data_a31e28073c28aeee720af05e2ee92807
#
_entry.id   a31e28073c28aeee720af05e2ee92807
#
_cell.length_a   1.000
_cell.length_b   1.000
_cell.length_c   1.000
_cell.angle_alpha   90.00
_cell.angle_beta   90.00
_cell.angle_gamma   90.00
#
_symmetry.space_group_name_H-M   'P 1'
#
loop_
_entity.id
_entity.type
_entity.pdbx_description
1 polymer ?
#
loop_
_entity_poly.entity_id
_entity_poly.type
_entity_poly.pdbx_seq_one_letter_code
_entity_poly.pdbx_strand_id
1 'polypeptide(L)'
;MTWNSLFRKKSVHDILEQVRVADQNSDTHSLGKHLKVRDLAAFGIAAIIGAGIFSTIGEASSQGGPAVIFLFLFTAIACGFAAFAYAEFASMVPVSGSAYTYSYVAFGEIIAWIIGWALIMEYAIGNITVAISWSDYFTNMIEGIHIKALGIPNGIHLPSWIQMDYLSASNGFHEAKTLLAAGKELVDLDGSLILAREAWMSAPQIFGFHLIFDLPALFIIVLITWLVYRGMKESRNASNIMVVIKLAVILLVIGVGMFYVDTNNWSPFAPNGVTGILKGVSAVFFAYIGFDAISTTAEECENPQRDLPRGMMWAIIICTILYIIIALILTGIVSYDKLAVGDPLAFVFDEIHLPKMAGIISISAVVAMASVLLVFQMGQPRIWMSMSRDGLLPKRFSRVHPKYKTPSFATIVVGFVVAVPALFMNLTMVTDLCSIGTLFAFVLVCGGVLVLQNKTDIPRGKFKTPFINGGIVMPILLAGTLVLLFTTYRTETMAFVQNEPTLKTSEEMMLQLNESQIKTLKEFAKLDKEGEALKNDKAETVFLNKIAESDYKVKDK
;
A
#
# COMPACT_ATOMS: atom_id res chain seq x y z
N MET A 1 -14.93 20.26 28.96
CA MET A 1 -14.29 20.70 27.72
C MET A 1 -15.16 21.79 27.12
N THR A 2 -14.66 23.02 26.95
CA THR A 2 -15.40 24.10 26.29
C THR A 2 -15.25 23.97 24.79
N TRP A 3 -16.24 24.34 23.97
CA TRP A 3 -16.16 24.31 22.52
C TRP A 3 -14.92 25.04 21.97
N ASN A 4 -14.51 26.12 22.61
CA ASN A 4 -13.32 26.90 22.23
C ASN A 4 -12.00 26.13 22.42
N SER A 5 -11.93 25.15 23.34
CA SER A 5 -10.72 24.35 23.54
C SER A 5 -10.51 23.34 22.42
N LEU A 6 -11.57 22.87 21.74
CA LEU A 6 -11.49 21.91 20.63
C LEU A 6 -10.87 22.52 19.35
N PHE A 7 -11.00 23.83 19.17
CA PHE A 7 -10.47 24.56 18.02
C PHE A 7 -9.21 25.37 18.33
N ARG A 8 -8.59 25.11 19.49
CA ARG A 8 -7.30 25.71 19.86
C ARG A 8 -6.24 25.36 18.82
N LYS A 9 -5.58 26.40 18.26
CA LYS A 9 -4.51 26.22 17.29
C LYS A 9 -3.16 26.29 17.99
N LYS A 10 -2.19 25.54 17.46
CA LYS A 10 -0.80 25.63 17.90
C LYS A 10 -0.11 26.77 17.16
N SER A 11 0.58 27.65 17.89
CA SER A 11 1.30 28.76 17.29
C SER A 11 2.59 28.25 16.63
N VAL A 12 2.85 28.68 15.37
CA VAL A 12 4.10 28.38 14.68
C VAL A 12 5.28 29.01 15.43
N HIS A 13 5.11 30.19 16.01
CA HIS A 13 6.13 30.88 16.78
C HIS A 13 6.53 30.04 18.02
N ASP A 14 5.55 29.52 18.77
CA ASP A 14 5.82 28.72 19.96
C ASP A 14 6.52 27.41 19.62
N ILE A 15 6.18 26.80 18.48
CA ILE A 15 6.84 25.59 17.99
C ILE A 15 8.31 25.89 17.65
N LEU A 16 8.57 26.96 16.90
CA LEU A 16 9.93 27.34 16.54
C LEU A 16 10.79 27.70 17.76
N GLU A 17 10.19 28.35 18.76
CA GLU A 17 10.85 28.66 20.02
C GLU A 17 11.16 27.37 20.81
N GLN A 18 10.21 26.43 20.90
CA GLN A 18 10.44 25.12 21.53
C GLN A 18 11.60 24.36 20.88
N VAL A 19 11.64 24.34 19.53
CA VAL A 19 12.76 23.72 18.79
C VAL A 19 14.07 24.41 19.10
N ARG A 20 14.11 25.75 19.15
CA ARG A 20 15.29 26.53 19.45
C ARG A 20 15.80 26.28 20.88
N VAL A 21 14.90 26.25 21.85
CA VAL A 21 15.24 25.98 23.26
C VAL A 21 15.74 24.54 23.42
N ALA A 22 15.10 23.57 22.72
CA ALA A 22 15.55 22.18 22.73
C ALA A 22 16.95 22.00 22.11
N ASP A 23 17.28 22.78 21.07
CA ASP A 23 18.60 22.77 20.42
C ASP A 23 19.69 23.39 21.32
N GLN A 24 19.34 24.37 22.13
CA GLN A 24 20.29 25.02 23.08
C GLN A 24 20.54 24.18 24.33
N ASN A 25 19.52 23.44 24.78
CA ASN A 25 19.61 22.56 25.95
C ASN A 25 19.91 21.12 25.48
N SER A 26 21.16 20.87 25.06
CA SER A 26 21.64 19.59 24.51
C SER A 26 21.54 18.38 25.44
N ASP A 27 20.88 18.49 26.61
CA ASP A 27 20.79 17.44 27.62
C ASP A 27 19.46 16.67 27.60
N THR A 28 19.60 15.38 27.39
CA THR A 28 18.75 14.24 27.80
C THR A 28 17.42 13.96 27.06
N HIS A 29 16.78 14.94 26.38
CA HIS A 29 15.44 14.72 25.82
C HIS A 29 15.29 14.99 24.31
N SER A 30 16.35 15.36 23.59
CA SER A 30 16.33 15.60 22.15
C SER A 30 16.69 14.35 21.34
N LEU A 31 16.09 14.22 20.14
CA LEU A 31 16.48 13.23 19.14
C LEU A 31 17.82 13.63 18.51
N GLY A 32 18.66 12.64 18.16
CA GLY A 32 19.98 12.93 17.58
C GLY A 32 19.87 13.40 16.12
N LYS A 33 20.46 14.55 15.78
CA LYS A 33 20.48 15.11 14.40
C LYS A 33 21.56 14.43 13.55
N HIS A 34 21.16 13.60 12.60
CA HIS A 34 22.06 12.79 11.77
C HIS A 34 21.65 12.71 10.29
N LEU A 35 20.50 13.28 9.89
CA LEU A 35 19.95 13.12 8.55
C LEU A 35 20.27 14.32 7.66
N LYS A 36 20.78 14.03 6.45
CA LYS A 36 21.06 14.98 5.37
C LYS A 36 20.12 14.72 4.18
N VAL A 37 20.12 15.58 3.16
CA VAL A 37 19.28 15.42 1.94
C VAL A 37 19.37 14.02 1.35
N ARG A 38 20.57 13.44 1.29
CA ARG A 38 20.78 12.09 0.72
C ARG A 38 20.12 11.01 1.57
N ASP A 39 20.24 11.12 2.89
CA ASP A 39 19.60 10.18 3.82
C ASP A 39 18.07 10.30 3.76
N LEU A 40 17.55 11.53 3.65
CA LEU A 40 16.12 11.79 3.52
C LEU A 40 15.55 11.27 2.17
N ALA A 41 16.28 11.49 1.06
CA ALA A 41 15.89 10.94 -0.23
C ALA A 41 15.94 9.41 -0.21
N ALA A 42 17.00 8.81 0.35
CA ALA A 42 17.10 7.37 0.54
C ALA A 42 15.97 6.83 1.44
N PHE A 43 15.63 7.55 2.51
CA PHE A 43 14.51 7.20 3.40
C PHE A 43 13.16 7.21 2.67
N GLY A 44 12.91 8.24 1.82
CA GLY A 44 11.74 8.28 0.97
C GLY A 44 11.70 7.17 -0.08
N ILE A 45 12.82 6.91 -0.75
CA ILE A 45 12.96 5.78 -1.68
C ILE A 45 12.76 4.45 -0.92
N ALA A 46 13.26 4.35 0.33
CA ALA A 46 13.05 3.18 1.17
C ALA A 46 11.56 2.94 1.44
N ALA A 47 10.80 3.99 1.70
CA ALA A 47 9.37 3.92 1.96
C ALA A 47 8.55 3.59 0.71
N ILE A 48 8.85 4.26 -0.41
CA ILE A 48 8.07 4.16 -1.66
C ILE A 48 8.35 2.84 -2.39
N ILE A 49 9.62 2.48 -2.61
CA ILE A 49 9.99 1.25 -3.32
C ILE A 49 9.91 0.04 -2.38
N GLY A 50 8.82 -0.68 -2.44
CA GLY A 50 8.53 -1.87 -1.65
C GLY A 50 7.50 -2.75 -2.34
N ALA A 51 6.48 -3.20 -1.64
CA ALA A 51 5.40 -4.02 -2.18
C ALA A 51 4.74 -3.40 -3.43
N GLY A 52 4.75 -2.06 -3.56
CA GLY A 52 4.22 -1.36 -4.73
C GLY A 52 4.83 -1.78 -6.05
N ILE A 53 6.16 -1.92 -6.13
CA ILE A 53 6.82 -2.32 -7.38
C ILE A 53 7.04 -3.84 -7.46
N PHE A 54 7.20 -4.52 -6.32
CA PHE A 54 7.46 -5.95 -6.33
C PHE A 54 6.19 -6.80 -6.43
N SER A 55 5.04 -6.31 -5.97
CA SER A 55 3.77 -7.05 -5.96
C SER A 55 2.67 -6.34 -6.75
N THR A 56 2.27 -5.12 -6.36
CA THR A 56 1.05 -4.50 -6.89
C THR A 56 1.16 -4.00 -8.33
N ILE A 57 2.38 -3.83 -8.87
CA ILE A 57 2.60 -3.44 -10.27
C ILE A 57 2.04 -4.48 -11.25
N GLY A 58 2.07 -5.77 -10.88
CA GLY A 58 1.55 -6.85 -11.71
C GLY A 58 0.04 -6.73 -11.92
N GLU A 59 -0.71 -6.55 -10.85
CA GLU A 59 -2.16 -6.37 -10.91
C GLU A 59 -2.53 -5.10 -11.69
N ALA A 60 -1.86 -3.97 -11.41
CA ALA A 60 -2.10 -2.73 -12.16
C ALA A 60 -1.82 -2.89 -13.66
N SER A 61 -0.75 -3.62 -14.02
CA SER A 61 -0.36 -3.87 -15.41
C SER A 61 -1.32 -4.84 -16.10
N SER A 62 -1.83 -5.85 -15.40
CA SER A 62 -2.79 -6.81 -15.97
C SER A 62 -4.12 -6.14 -16.33
N GLN A 63 -4.55 -5.15 -15.56
CA GLN A 63 -5.77 -4.38 -15.83
C GLN A 63 -5.56 -3.29 -16.88
N GLY A 64 -4.46 -2.53 -16.78
CA GLY A 64 -4.20 -1.37 -17.64
C GLY A 64 -3.43 -1.67 -18.92
N GLY A 65 -2.81 -2.84 -19.03
CA GLY A 65 -1.85 -3.14 -20.08
C GLY A 65 -0.62 -2.22 -20.03
N PRO A 66 0.11 -2.06 -21.14
CA PRO A 66 1.24 -1.12 -21.24
C PRO A 66 0.89 0.32 -20.88
N ALA A 67 -0.38 0.73 -21.09
CA ALA A 67 -0.87 2.08 -20.77
C ALA A 67 -0.92 2.39 -19.27
N VAL A 68 -0.67 1.43 -18.39
CA VAL A 68 -0.52 1.65 -16.94
C VAL A 68 0.54 2.72 -16.61
N ILE A 69 1.52 2.96 -17.49
CA ILE A 69 2.51 4.05 -17.32
C ILE A 69 1.87 5.42 -17.19
N PHE A 70 0.77 5.68 -17.89
CA PHE A 70 0.04 6.95 -17.75
C PHE A 70 -0.59 7.07 -16.37
N LEU A 71 -1.03 5.96 -15.78
CA LEU A 71 -1.55 5.95 -14.42
C LEU A 71 -0.44 6.23 -13.40
N PHE A 72 0.75 5.62 -13.56
CA PHE A 72 1.92 5.96 -12.74
C PHE A 72 2.29 7.44 -12.86
N LEU A 73 2.33 7.99 -14.07
CA LEU A 73 2.63 9.40 -14.29
C LEU A 73 1.57 10.32 -13.67
N PHE A 74 0.30 10.01 -13.87
CA PHE A 74 -0.81 10.79 -13.31
C PHE A 74 -0.80 10.76 -11.78
N THR A 75 -0.62 9.59 -11.19
CA THR A 75 -0.53 9.42 -9.73
C THR A 75 0.70 10.14 -9.17
N ALA A 76 1.84 10.11 -9.87
CA ALA A 76 3.03 10.86 -9.49
C ALA A 76 2.78 12.38 -9.46
N ILE A 77 2.04 12.90 -10.43
CA ILE A 77 1.67 14.32 -10.47
C ILE A 77 0.76 14.65 -9.26
N ALA A 78 -0.25 13.82 -9.00
CA ALA A 78 -1.15 14.01 -7.86
C ALA A 78 -0.40 13.96 -6.51
N CYS A 79 0.45 12.95 -6.31
CA CYS A 79 1.33 12.84 -5.14
C CYS A 79 2.34 13.99 -5.06
N GLY A 80 2.83 14.49 -6.20
CA GLY A 80 3.72 15.65 -6.30
C GLY A 80 3.08 16.93 -5.74
N PHE A 81 1.81 17.18 -6.03
CA PHE A 81 1.07 18.31 -5.42
C PHE A 81 0.96 18.15 -3.90
N ALA A 82 0.64 16.97 -3.40
CA ALA A 82 0.65 16.69 -1.97
C ALA A 82 2.05 16.89 -1.38
N ALA A 83 3.09 16.38 -2.03
CA ALA A 83 4.47 16.52 -1.58
C ALA A 83 4.94 17.99 -1.53
N PHE A 84 4.52 18.84 -2.46
CA PHE A 84 4.76 20.29 -2.38
C PHE A 84 4.14 20.88 -1.11
N ALA A 85 2.90 20.51 -0.78
CA ALA A 85 2.23 20.98 0.43
C ALA A 85 2.94 20.48 1.70
N TYR A 86 3.32 19.21 1.76
CA TYR A 86 4.13 18.66 2.86
C TYR A 86 5.49 19.36 2.98
N ALA A 87 6.14 19.63 1.86
CA ALA A 87 7.42 20.33 1.82
C ALA A 87 7.33 21.77 2.33
N GLU A 88 6.27 22.51 1.99
CA GLU A 88 6.02 23.85 2.51
C GLU A 88 5.80 23.80 4.03
N PHE A 89 4.93 22.91 4.52
CA PHE A 89 4.74 22.74 5.95
C PHE A 89 6.01 22.32 6.68
N ALA A 90 6.76 21.35 6.16
CA ALA A 90 8.00 20.90 6.76
C ALA A 90 9.04 22.03 6.85
N SER A 91 9.02 22.98 5.88
CA SER A 91 9.89 24.14 5.94
C SER A 91 9.43 25.22 6.93
N MET A 92 8.10 25.28 7.24
CA MET A 92 7.52 26.22 8.22
C MET A 92 7.59 25.66 9.64
N VAL A 93 7.28 24.38 9.81
CA VAL A 93 7.07 23.69 11.09
C VAL A 93 7.93 22.42 11.13
N PRO A 94 9.24 22.54 11.38
CA PRO A 94 10.19 21.43 11.27
C PRO A 94 10.19 20.55 12.54
N VAL A 95 9.06 19.91 12.85
CA VAL A 95 8.88 18.98 13.98
C VAL A 95 8.34 17.63 13.52
N SER A 96 8.63 16.60 14.30
CA SER A 96 8.31 15.21 13.98
C SER A 96 6.85 14.85 14.30
N GLY A 97 5.93 15.39 13.56
CA GLY A 97 4.50 15.07 13.74
C GLY A 97 3.76 14.94 12.42
N SER A 98 4.46 15.17 11.28
CA SER A 98 3.85 15.05 9.95
C SER A 98 2.54 15.84 9.84
N ALA A 99 1.57 15.32 9.07
CA ALA A 99 0.25 15.93 8.87
C ALA A 99 -0.51 16.20 10.17
N TYR A 100 -0.27 15.47 11.26
CA TYR A 100 -0.83 15.74 12.58
C TYR A 100 -0.50 17.18 13.05
N THR A 101 0.79 17.52 13.10
CA THR A 101 1.23 18.84 13.54
C THR A 101 0.79 19.94 12.59
N TYR A 102 0.83 19.67 11.27
CA TYR A 102 0.39 20.62 10.25
C TYR A 102 -1.10 20.94 10.39
N SER A 103 -1.93 19.92 10.64
CA SER A 103 -3.36 20.09 10.88
C SER A 103 -3.65 20.84 12.19
N TYR A 104 -2.86 20.64 13.23
CA TYR A 104 -2.99 21.37 14.50
C TYR A 104 -2.77 22.89 14.31
N VAL A 105 -1.77 23.26 13.53
CA VAL A 105 -1.48 24.65 13.20
C VAL A 105 -2.59 25.26 12.32
N ALA A 106 -3.05 24.52 11.31
CA ALA A 106 -4.00 25.05 10.33
C ALA A 106 -5.44 25.09 10.83
N PHE A 107 -5.93 23.98 11.41
CA PHE A 107 -7.34 23.75 11.70
C PHE A 107 -7.66 23.68 13.20
N GLY A 108 -6.71 23.33 14.05
CA GLY A 108 -6.88 23.20 15.48
C GLY A 108 -6.92 21.76 16.01
N GLU A 109 -7.16 21.63 17.32
CA GLU A 109 -6.91 20.41 18.09
C GLU A 109 -7.77 19.22 17.66
N ILE A 110 -9.06 19.42 17.42
CA ILE A 110 -9.97 18.32 17.06
C ILE A 110 -9.59 17.68 15.71
N ILE A 111 -9.28 18.52 14.71
CA ILE A 111 -8.84 18.01 13.39
C ILE A 111 -7.47 17.34 13.50
N ALA A 112 -6.56 17.91 14.29
CA ALA A 112 -5.27 17.29 14.58
C ALA A 112 -5.43 15.92 15.26
N TRP A 113 -6.37 15.79 16.21
CA TRP A 113 -6.63 14.52 16.87
C TRP A 113 -7.14 13.46 15.90
N ILE A 114 -8.10 13.82 15.04
CA ILE A 114 -8.66 12.90 14.03
C ILE A 114 -7.55 12.45 13.06
N ILE A 115 -6.78 13.38 12.51
CA ILE A 115 -5.71 13.04 11.57
C ILE A 115 -4.56 12.30 12.24
N GLY A 116 -4.27 12.57 13.51
CA GLY A 116 -3.28 11.84 14.29
C GLY A 116 -3.62 10.35 14.37
N TRP A 117 -4.87 10.01 14.66
CA TRP A 117 -5.35 8.63 14.65
C TRP A 117 -5.39 8.04 13.24
N ALA A 118 -5.79 8.80 12.22
CA ALA A 118 -5.76 8.35 10.83
C ALA A 118 -4.32 7.98 10.39
N LEU A 119 -3.33 8.80 10.72
CA LEU A 119 -1.92 8.52 10.45
C LEU A 119 -1.40 7.30 11.23
N ILE A 120 -1.77 7.16 12.50
CA ILE A 120 -1.42 5.98 13.30
C ILE A 120 -1.96 4.70 12.63
N MET A 121 -3.21 4.74 12.17
CA MET A 121 -3.83 3.62 11.45
C MET A 121 -3.14 3.38 10.10
N GLU A 122 -2.88 4.42 9.32
CA GLU A 122 -2.19 4.34 8.02
C GLU A 122 -0.84 3.64 8.14
N TYR A 123 0.01 4.09 9.07
CA TYR A 123 1.34 3.50 9.28
C TYR A 123 1.27 2.08 9.83
N ALA A 124 0.28 1.77 10.70
CA ALA A 124 0.09 0.41 11.19
C ALA A 124 -0.36 -0.52 10.04
N ILE A 125 -1.36 -0.10 9.28
CA ILE A 125 -1.92 -0.86 8.16
C ILE A 125 -0.86 -1.05 7.07
N GLY A 126 -0.11 0.01 6.72
CA GLY A 126 1.00 -0.08 5.76
C GLY A 126 2.08 -1.08 6.21
N ASN A 127 2.44 -1.08 7.50
CA ASN A 127 3.36 -2.07 8.06
C ASN A 127 2.80 -3.50 7.97
N ILE A 128 1.53 -3.71 8.30
CA ILE A 128 0.86 -5.02 8.23
C ILE A 128 0.88 -5.52 6.79
N THR A 129 0.45 -4.68 5.83
CA THR A 129 0.45 -5.00 4.39
C THR A 129 1.83 -5.47 3.91
N VAL A 130 2.86 -4.68 4.22
CA VAL A 130 4.23 -4.99 3.79
C VAL A 130 4.80 -6.20 4.51
N ALA A 131 4.43 -6.46 5.76
CA ALA A 131 4.88 -7.64 6.49
C ALA A 131 4.29 -8.94 5.92
N ILE A 132 3.02 -8.93 5.54
CA ILE A 132 2.37 -10.07 4.86
C ILE A 132 3.04 -10.32 3.51
N SER A 133 3.19 -9.28 2.67
CA SER A 133 3.90 -9.41 1.39
C SER A 133 5.36 -9.89 1.57
N TRP A 134 6.04 -9.43 2.62
CA TRP A 134 7.38 -9.89 2.96
C TRP A 134 7.40 -11.37 3.30
N SER A 135 6.40 -11.85 4.04
CA SER A 135 6.25 -13.25 4.42
C SER A 135 6.18 -14.15 3.18
N ASP A 136 5.33 -13.80 2.20
CA ASP A 136 5.17 -14.56 0.96
C ASP A 136 6.50 -14.68 0.20
N TYR A 137 7.19 -13.56 -0.02
CA TYR A 137 8.49 -13.57 -0.71
C TYR A 137 9.58 -14.29 0.07
N PHE A 138 9.61 -14.15 1.39
CA PHE A 138 10.57 -14.82 2.24
C PHE A 138 10.38 -16.33 2.22
N THR A 139 9.14 -16.79 2.30
CA THR A 139 8.80 -18.21 2.26
C THR A 139 9.18 -18.82 0.92
N ASN A 140 8.79 -18.22 -0.19
CA ASN A 140 9.18 -18.65 -1.53
C ASN A 140 10.72 -18.66 -1.71
N MET A 141 11.41 -17.67 -1.15
CA MET A 141 12.87 -17.59 -1.21
C MET A 141 13.52 -18.77 -0.46
N ILE A 142 13.09 -19.10 0.76
CA ILE A 142 13.70 -20.20 1.54
C ILE A 142 13.37 -21.58 0.97
N GLU A 143 12.23 -21.75 0.34
CA GLU A 143 11.87 -22.97 -0.40
C GLU A 143 12.76 -23.17 -1.63
N GLY A 144 13.16 -22.08 -2.30
CA GLY A 144 14.10 -22.11 -3.42
C GLY A 144 15.57 -22.31 -3.05
N ILE A 145 15.94 -22.31 -1.76
CA ILE A 145 17.33 -22.49 -1.31
C ILE A 145 17.71 -23.97 -1.26
N HIS A 146 18.42 -24.44 -2.28
CA HIS A 146 18.94 -25.80 -2.32
C HIS A 146 20.43 -25.85 -1.93
N ILE A 147 20.74 -26.14 -0.67
CA ILE A 147 22.13 -26.24 -0.18
C ILE A 147 22.47 -27.69 0.15
N LYS A 148 22.98 -28.44 -0.84
CA LYS A 148 23.39 -29.85 -0.68
C LYS A 148 24.46 -30.02 0.40
N ALA A 149 25.37 -29.04 0.57
CA ALA A 149 26.45 -29.09 1.57
C ALA A 149 25.95 -29.03 3.02
N LEU A 150 24.74 -28.50 3.28
CA LEU A 150 24.13 -28.41 4.61
C LEU A 150 23.02 -29.45 4.83
N GLY A 151 22.89 -30.44 3.93
CA GLY A 151 21.85 -31.46 4.03
C GLY A 151 20.42 -30.98 3.69
N ILE A 152 20.28 -29.85 2.99
CA ILE A 152 19.02 -29.27 2.55
C ILE A 152 18.93 -29.38 1.02
N PRO A 153 18.65 -30.56 0.46
CA PRO A 153 18.60 -30.73 -0.99
C PRO A 153 17.30 -30.21 -1.62
N ASN A 154 16.22 -30.10 -0.85
CA ASN A 154 14.86 -29.82 -1.34
C ASN A 154 14.30 -28.47 -0.85
N GLY A 155 15.14 -27.57 -0.34
CA GLY A 155 14.68 -26.32 0.25
C GLY A 155 14.25 -26.44 1.72
N ILE A 156 13.88 -25.32 2.32
CA ILE A 156 13.32 -25.29 3.68
C ILE A 156 11.82 -25.11 3.55
N HIS A 157 11.05 -26.18 3.73
CA HIS A 157 9.61 -26.13 3.72
C HIS A 157 9.08 -25.85 5.12
N LEU A 158 8.43 -24.72 5.28
CA LEU A 158 7.64 -24.44 6.48
C LEU A 158 6.27 -25.12 6.36
N PRO A 159 5.64 -25.53 7.46
CA PRO A 159 4.23 -25.99 7.41
C PRO A 159 3.31 -24.89 6.88
N SER A 160 2.41 -25.21 5.93
CA SER A 160 1.55 -24.24 5.25
C SER A 160 0.69 -23.42 6.21
N TRP A 161 0.30 -23.97 7.38
CA TRP A 161 -0.52 -23.29 8.38
C TRP A 161 0.20 -22.21 9.20
N ILE A 162 1.54 -22.07 9.07
CA ILE A 162 2.31 -20.96 9.67
C ILE A 162 2.82 -19.96 8.63
N GLN A 163 2.41 -20.08 7.38
CA GLN A 163 2.88 -19.27 6.26
C GLN A 163 1.82 -18.27 5.75
N MET A 164 0.61 -18.32 6.27
CA MET A 164 -0.49 -17.44 5.81
C MET A 164 -1.44 -17.09 6.96
N ASP A 165 -2.23 -16.06 6.73
CA ASP A 165 -3.27 -15.65 7.66
C ASP A 165 -4.49 -16.57 7.65
N TYR A 166 -5.26 -16.52 8.76
CA TYR A 166 -6.45 -17.34 8.93
C TYR A 166 -7.54 -17.09 7.88
N LEU A 167 -7.75 -15.81 7.48
CA LEU A 167 -8.83 -15.45 6.55
C LEU A 167 -8.52 -15.95 5.14
N SER A 168 -7.27 -15.79 4.68
CA SER A 168 -6.83 -16.32 3.38
C SER A 168 -6.93 -17.84 3.33
N ALA A 169 -6.51 -18.53 4.38
CA ALA A 169 -6.64 -19.98 4.46
C ALA A 169 -8.11 -20.44 4.45
N SER A 170 -8.98 -19.79 5.23
CA SER A 170 -10.41 -20.11 5.29
C SER A 170 -11.11 -19.88 3.96
N ASN A 171 -10.95 -18.68 3.39
CA ASN A 171 -11.59 -18.31 2.13
C ASN A 171 -11.09 -19.18 0.97
N GLY A 172 -9.77 -19.36 0.85
CA GLY A 172 -9.19 -20.19 -0.19
C GLY A 172 -9.57 -21.66 -0.07
N PHE A 173 -9.71 -22.19 1.17
CA PHE A 173 -10.23 -23.55 1.38
C PHE A 173 -11.68 -23.69 0.88
N HIS A 174 -12.55 -22.73 1.22
CA HIS A 174 -13.95 -22.76 0.78
C HIS A 174 -14.08 -22.60 -0.74
N GLU A 175 -13.28 -21.74 -1.34
CA GLU A 175 -13.24 -21.54 -2.78
C GLU A 175 -12.71 -22.81 -3.50
N ALA A 176 -11.57 -23.36 -3.06
CA ALA A 176 -11.02 -24.60 -3.59
C ALA A 176 -12.05 -25.74 -3.50
N LYS A 177 -12.74 -25.88 -2.36
CA LYS A 177 -13.81 -26.89 -2.18
C LYS A 177 -14.96 -26.69 -3.16
N THR A 178 -15.34 -25.45 -3.44
CA THR A 178 -16.41 -25.13 -4.39
C THR A 178 -16.00 -25.48 -5.83
N LEU A 179 -14.78 -25.14 -6.23
CA LEU A 179 -14.24 -25.44 -7.54
C LEU A 179 -14.06 -26.94 -7.79
N LEU A 180 -13.59 -27.68 -6.77
CA LEU A 180 -13.49 -29.14 -6.82
C LEU A 180 -14.88 -29.80 -6.91
N ALA A 181 -15.88 -29.27 -6.19
CA ALA A 181 -17.26 -29.74 -6.29
C ALA A 181 -17.92 -29.43 -7.66
N ALA A 182 -17.42 -28.40 -8.36
CA ALA A 182 -17.82 -28.04 -9.73
C ALA A 182 -17.12 -28.89 -10.81
N GLY A 183 -16.25 -29.85 -10.42
CA GLY A 183 -15.61 -30.80 -11.35
C GLY A 183 -14.21 -30.37 -11.83
N LYS A 184 -13.61 -29.30 -11.29
CA LYS A 184 -12.19 -28.99 -11.54
C LYS A 184 -11.30 -29.99 -10.82
N GLU A 185 -10.19 -30.37 -11.44
CA GLU A 185 -9.18 -31.19 -10.78
C GLU A 185 -8.26 -30.35 -9.89
N LEU A 186 -7.61 -30.97 -8.93
CA LEU A 186 -6.72 -30.28 -7.99
C LEU A 186 -5.54 -29.59 -8.70
N VAL A 187 -5.10 -30.13 -9.84
CA VAL A 187 -4.00 -29.62 -10.66
C VAL A 187 -4.42 -28.35 -11.43
N ASP A 188 -5.71 -28.15 -11.66
CA ASP A 188 -6.25 -26.98 -12.36
C ASP A 188 -6.56 -25.81 -11.41
N LEU A 189 -6.36 -25.99 -10.12
CA LEU A 189 -6.51 -24.93 -9.13
C LEU A 189 -5.28 -24.05 -9.09
N ASP A 190 -5.52 -22.77 -8.81
CA ASP A 190 -4.45 -21.82 -8.58
C ASP A 190 -3.57 -22.24 -7.39
N GLY A 191 -2.25 -22.03 -7.48
CA GLY A 191 -1.29 -22.41 -6.45
C GLY A 191 -1.63 -21.85 -5.06
N SER A 192 -2.18 -20.63 -5.02
CA SER A 192 -2.65 -19.99 -3.79
C SER A 192 -3.81 -20.76 -3.12
N LEU A 193 -4.74 -21.29 -3.92
CA LEU A 193 -5.87 -22.09 -3.44
C LEU A 193 -5.41 -23.48 -2.94
N ILE A 194 -4.42 -24.06 -3.59
CA ILE A 194 -3.83 -25.34 -3.17
C ILE A 194 -3.16 -25.14 -1.81
N LEU A 195 -2.36 -24.09 -1.64
CA LEU A 195 -1.68 -23.76 -0.39
C LEU A 195 -2.68 -23.47 0.74
N ALA A 196 -3.72 -22.69 0.47
CA ALA A 196 -4.78 -22.40 1.45
C ALA A 196 -5.53 -23.66 1.91
N ARG A 197 -5.82 -24.56 0.97
CA ARG A 197 -6.43 -25.85 1.28
C ARG A 197 -5.52 -26.72 2.13
N GLU A 198 -4.25 -26.80 1.81
CA GLU A 198 -3.25 -27.54 2.56
C GLU A 198 -3.10 -26.97 3.98
N ALA A 199 -2.99 -25.65 4.12
CA ALA A 199 -2.92 -24.95 5.39
C ALA A 199 -4.15 -25.28 6.26
N TRP A 200 -5.35 -25.21 5.70
CA TRP A 200 -6.58 -25.52 6.44
C TRP A 200 -6.66 -26.97 6.89
N MET A 201 -6.25 -27.91 6.04
CA MET A 201 -6.32 -29.35 6.34
C MET A 201 -5.21 -29.84 7.28
N SER A 202 -4.03 -29.22 7.23
CA SER A 202 -2.87 -29.60 8.05
C SER A 202 -2.79 -28.86 9.39
N ALA A 203 -3.57 -27.77 9.55
CA ALA A 203 -3.53 -26.96 10.77
C ALA A 203 -3.94 -27.74 12.02
N PRO A 204 -3.20 -27.60 13.14
CA PRO A 204 -3.63 -28.10 14.43
C PRO A 204 -4.96 -27.48 14.85
N GLN A 205 -5.83 -28.28 15.46
CA GLN A 205 -7.11 -27.81 15.98
C GLN A 205 -7.10 -27.76 17.51
N ILE A 206 -7.45 -26.58 18.05
CA ILE A 206 -7.59 -26.39 19.50
C ILE A 206 -9.02 -25.89 19.75
N PHE A 207 -9.79 -26.60 20.57
CA PHE A 207 -11.19 -26.30 20.85
C PHE A 207 -12.09 -26.14 19.60
N GLY A 208 -11.77 -26.84 18.50
CA GLY A 208 -12.50 -26.76 17.24
C GLY A 208 -12.10 -25.60 16.33
N PHE A 209 -11.12 -24.77 16.72
CA PHE A 209 -10.56 -23.72 15.88
C PHE A 209 -9.25 -24.16 15.24
N HIS A 210 -9.09 -23.90 13.95
CA HIS A 210 -7.83 -24.13 13.24
C HIS A 210 -6.80 -23.09 13.69
N LEU A 211 -5.62 -23.53 14.09
CA LEU A 211 -4.53 -22.66 14.49
C LEU A 211 -3.70 -22.30 13.25
N ILE A 212 -4.07 -21.21 12.59
CA ILE A 212 -3.40 -20.71 11.38
C ILE A 212 -2.95 -19.28 11.64
N PHE A 213 -1.68 -18.98 11.37
CA PHE A 213 -1.11 -17.65 11.56
C PHE A 213 0.19 -17.47 10.75
N ASP A 214 0.45 -16.25 10.31
CA ASP A 214 1.65 -15.89 9.55
C ASP A 214 2.85 -15.65 10.49
N LEU A 215 3.64 -16.68 10.73
CA LEU A 215 4.81 -16.60 11.61
C LEU A 215 5.98 -15.82 11.02
N PRO A 216 6.34 -15.93 9.72
CA PRO A 216 7.34 -15.08 9.10
C PRO A 216 7.02 -13.59 9.18
N ALA A 217 5.76 -13.18 9.01
CA ALA A 217 5.35 -11.78 9.18
C ALA A 217 5.58 -11.30 10.63
N LEU A 218 5.26 -12.11 11.61
CA LEU A 218 5.59 -11.82 13.03
C LEU A 218 7.10 -11.65 13.21
N PHE A 219 7.89 -12.57 12.67
CA PHE A 219 9.35 -12.56 12.81
C PHE A 219 9.98 -11.27 12.30
N ILE A 220 9.61 -10.83 11.08
CA ILE A 220 10.18 -9.59 10.52
C ILE A 220 9.77 -8.36 11.31
N ILE A 221 8.50 -8.27 11.79
CA ILE A 221 8.04 -7.16 12.61
C ILE A 221 8.84 -7.07 13.91
N VAL A 222 9.07 -8.21 14.58
CA VAL A 222 9.86 -8.24 15.82
C VAL A 222 11.31 -7.81 15.56
N LEU A 223 11.92 -8.28 14.46
CA LEU A 223 13.28 -7.92 14.07
C LEU A 223 13.42 -6.42 13.80
N ILE A 224 12.50 -5.86 13.00
CA ILE A 224 12.50 -4.43 12.66
C ILE A 224 12.21 -3.56 13.90
N THR A 225 11.25 -3.97 14.74
CA THR A 225 10.96 -3.28 16.00
C THR A 225 12.20 -3.22 16.91
N TRP A 226 12.94 -4.33 17.02
CA TRP A 226 14.19 -4.37 17.76
C TRP A 226 15.25 -3.44 17.18
N LEU A 227 15.39 -3.41 15.84
CA LEU A 227 16.35 -2.52 15.16
C LEU A 227 16.01 -1.04 15.41
N VAL A 228 14.74 -0.65 15.27
CA VAL A 228 14.27 0.71 15.53
C VAL A 228 14.45 1.11 17.00
N TYR A 229 14.23 0.17 17.93
CA TYR A 229 14.48 0.38 19.35
C TYR A 229 15.95 0.72 19.64
N ARG A 230 16.92 0.10 18.92
CA ARG A 230 18.37 0.29 19.09
C ARG A 230 18.86 1.69 18.71
N GLY A 231 18.18 2.39 17.82
CA GLY A 231 18.45 3.79 17.55
C GLY A 231 18.40 4.21 16.08
N MET A 232 18.37 5.54 15.87
CA MET A 232 18.29 6.18 14.56
C MET A 232 19.52 5.91 13.69
N LYS A 233 20.72 5.91 14.27
CA LYS A 233 21.97 5.72 13.51
C LYS A 233 22.02 4.33 12.87
N GLU A 234 21.68 3.31 13.63
CA GLU A 234 21.64 1.93 13.19
C GLU A 234 20.56 1.73 12.13
N SER A 235 19.36 2.25 12.38
CA SER A 235 18.23 2.17 11.45
C SER A 235 18.51 2.90 10.14
N ARG A 236 19.13 4.10 10.17
CA ARG A 236 19.56 4.84 8.98
C ARG A 236 20.57 4.05 8.14
N ASN A 237 21.59 3.51 8.79
CA ASN A 237 22.61 2.74 8.08
C ASN A 237 22.01 1.49 7.42
N ALA A 238 21.16 0.76 8.15
CA ALA A 238 20.44 -0.39 7.60
C ALA A 238 19.54 0.03 6.41
N SER A 239 18.77 1.09 6.56
CA SER A 239 17.93 1.63 5.49
C SER A 239 18.75 2.01 4.25
N ASN A 240 19.84 2.75 4.40
CA ASN A 240 20.69 3.17 3.29
C ASN A 240 21.31 1.97 2.55
N ILE A 241 21.75 0.93 3.26
CA ILE A 241 22.29 -0.29 2.65
C ILE A 241 21.19 -1.01 1.86
N MET A 242 20.01 -1.19 2.45
CA MET A 242 18.87 -1.84 1.79
C MET A 242 18.43 -1.06 0.54
N VAL A 243 18.45 0.29 0.58
CA VAL A 243 18.14 1.14 -0.59
C VAL A 243 19.16 0.95 -1.71
N VAL A 244 20.45 0.90 -1.39
CA VAL A 244 21.49 0.66 -2.40
C VAL A 244 21.31 -0.71 -3.06
N ILE A 245 21.04 -1.75 -2.27
CA ILE A 245 20.82 -3.11 -2.80
C ILE A 245 19.59 -3.12 -3.73
N LYS A 246 18.45 -2.61 -3.29
CA LYS A 246 17.23 -2.64 -4.10
C LYS A 246 17.34 -1.79 -5.38
N LEU A 247 17.97 -0.62 -5.32
CA LEU A 247 18.19 0.19 -6.50
C LEU A 247 19.14 -0.51 -7.49
N ALA A 248 20.22 -1.15 -6.99
CA ALA A 248 21.12 -1.92 -7.83
C ALA A 248 20.40 -3.07 -8.56
N VAL A 249 19.52 -3.80 -7.85
CA VAL A 249 18.74 -4.89 -8.47
C VAL A 249 17.68 -4.35 -9.42
N ILE A 250 17.01 -3.24 -9.12
CA ILE A 250 16.07 -2.59 -10.03
C ILE A 250 16.78 -2.16 -11.34
N LEU A 251 17.95 -1.54 -11.23
CA LEU A 251 18.75 -1.17 -12.40
C LEU A 251 19.23 -2.40 -13.17
N LEU A 252 19.54 -3.50 -12.49
CA LEU A 252 19.87 -4.78 -13.12
C LEU A 252 18.65 -5.37 -13.85
N VAL A 253 17.47 -5.35 -13.26
CA VAL A 253 16.19 -5.76 -13.89
C VAL A 253 15.94 -4.93 -15.15
N ILE A 254 16.13 -3.61 -15.08
CA ILE A 254 16.01 -2.71 -16.24
C ILE A 254 17.05 -3.06 -17.29
N GLY A 255 18.31 -3.17 -16.91
CA GLY A 255 19.42 -3.41 -17.83
C GLY A 255 19.34 -4.76 -18.54
N VAL A 256 18.95 -5.83 -17.82
CA VAL A 256 18.78 -7.16 -18.43
C VAL A 256 17.44 -7.24 -19.18
N GLY A 257 16.36 -6.77 -18.56
CA GLY A 257 15.00 -6.88 -19.10
C GLY A 257 14.83 -6.18 -20.46
N MET A 258 15.50 -5.04 -20.66
CA MET A 258 15.40 -4.30 -21.93
C MET A 258 15.83 -5.12 -23.17
N PHE A 259 16.69 -6.14 -23.02
CA PHE A 259 17.11 -7.01 -24.11
C PHE A 259 16.07 -8.08 -24.49
N TYR A 260 15.08 -8.30 -23.64
CA TYR A 260 14.02 -9.30 -23.83
C TYR A 260 12.66 -8.68 -24.13
N VAL A 261 12.58 -7.36 -24.27
CA VAL A 261 11.35 -6.65 -24.62
C VAL A 261 10.95 -6.99 -26.06
N ASP A 262 9.74 -7.52 -26.24
CA ASP A 262 9.05 -7.63 -27.51
C ASP A 262 7.99 -6.53 -27.62
N THR A 263 8.20 -5.60 -28.56
CA THR A 263 7.28 -4.48 -28.78
C THR A 263 5.89 -4.90 -29.25
N ASN A 264 5.72 -6.13 -29.75
CA ASN A 264 4.43 -6.69 -30.11
C ASN A 264 3.51 -6.85 -28.88
N ASN A 265 4.09 -7.11 -27.69
CA ASN A 265 3.34 -7.19 -26.44
C ASN A 265 2.70 -5.85 -26.04
N TRP A 266 3.13 -4.73 -26.63
CA TRP A 266 2.53 -3.42 -26.41
C TRP A 266 1.37 -3.11 -27.37
N SER A 267 0.93 -4.07 -28.19
CA SER A 267 -0.21 -3.90 -29.09
C SER A 267 -1.33 -4.87 -28.75
N PRO A 268 -2.54 -4.39 -28.37
CA PRO A 268 -2.92 -2.96 -28.23
C PRO A 268 -2.32 -2.32 -26.96
N PHE A 269 -1.95 -1.04 -27.04
CA PHE A 269 -1.27 -0.34 -25.93
C PHE A 269 -2.19 -0.17 -24.70
N ALA A 270 -3.49 0.04 -24.90
CA ALA A 270 -4.54 0.14 -23.87
C ALA A 270 -5.64 -0.91 -24.13
N PRO A 271 -5.40 -2.19 -23.85
CA PRO A 271 -6.32 -3.29 -24.24
C PRO A 271 -7.70 -3.16 -23.61
N ASN A 272 -7.78 -2.71 -22.36
CA ASN A 272 -9.01 -2.53 -21.61
C ASN A 272 -9.51 -1.07 -21.55
N GLY A 273 -8.94 -0.21 -22.42
CA GLY A 273 -9.29 1.21 -22.48
C GLY A 273 -9.01 1.98 -21.19
N VAL A 274 -9.62 3.14 -21.05
CA VAL A 274 -9.46 4.00 -19.86
C VAL A 274 -9.98 3.34 -18.59
N THR A 275 -11.08 2.60 -18.69
CA THR A 275 -11.69 1.89 -17.55
C THR A 275 -10.73 0.85 -16.98
N GLY A 276 -10.05 0.08 -17.84
CA GLY A 276 -9.04 -0.89 -17.40
C GLY A 276 -7.85 -0.22 -16.71
N ILE A 277 -7.35 0.91 -17.27
CA ILE A 277 -6.28 1.69 -16.63
C ILE A 277 -6.70 2.16 -15.24
N LEU A 278 -7.91 2.71 -15.10
CA LEU A 278 -8.41 3.24 -13.83
C LEU A 278 -8.64 2.16 -12.77
N LYS A 279 -8.89 0.91 -13.14
CA LYS A 279 -8.97 -0.20 -12.17
C LYS A 279 -7.68 -0.39 -11.37
N GLY A 280 -6.53 -0.06 -11.94
CA GLY A 280 -5.23 -0.10 -11.26
C GLY A 280 -4.94 1.08 -10.31
N VAL A 281 -5.85 2.05 -10.15
CA VAL A 281 -5.60 3.28 -9.37
C VAL A 281 -5.19 2.98 -7.93
N SER A 282 -5.86 2.08 -7.24
CA SER A 282 -5.56 1.75 -5.84
C SER A 282 -4.15 1.16 -5.71
N ALA A 283 -3.80 0.21 -6.57
CA ALA A 283 -2.50 -0.44 -6.60
C ALA A 283 -1.36 0.55 -6.91
N VAL A 284 -1.54 1.41 -7.92
CA VAL A 284 -0.55 2.43 -8.30
C VAL A 284 -0.45 3.52 -7.24
N PHE A 285 -1.55 3.96 -6.63
CA PHE A 285 -1.50 4.93 -5.54
C PHE A 285 -0.76 4.37 -4.33
N PHE A 286 -1.02 3.12 -3.95
CA PHE A 286 -0.30 2.42 -2.88
C PHE A 286 1.22 2.42 -3.13
N ALA A 287 1.65 2.26 -4.39
CA ALA A 287 3.07 2.28 -4.76
C ALA A 287 3.77 3.64 -4.49
N TYR A 288 3.04 4.73 -4.30
CA TYR A 288 3.60 6.05 -3.96
C TYR A 288 3.48 6.41 -2.48
N ILE A 289 2.75 5.65 -1.68
CA ILE A 289 2.62 5.91 -0.23
C ILE A 289 4.00 5.84 0.43
N GLY A 290 4.26 6.75 1.37
CA GLY A 290 5.45 6.74 2.21
C GLY A 290 6.39 7.93 2.01
N PHE A 291 6.27 8.76 0.95
CA PHE A 291 7.11 9.96 0.83
C PHE A 291 6.87 10.97 1.98
N ASP A 292 5.66 10.99 2.52
CA ASP A 292 5.25 11.82 3.67
C ASP A 292 5.97 11.41 4.96
N ALA A 293 6.39 10.13 5.07
CA ALA A 293 7.16 9.61 6.20
C ALA A 293 8.47 10.39 6.42
N ILE A 294 9.05 11.00 5.36
CA ILE A 294 10.20 11.89 5.48
C ILE A 294 9.92 13.02 6.49
N SER A 295 8.70 13.54 6.51
CA SER A 295 8.32 14.63 7.42
C SER A 295 8.34 14.25 8.90
N THR A 296 8.19 12.96 9.22
CA THR A 296 8.26 12.46 10.61
C THR A 296 9.66 12.52 11.20
N THR A 297 10.69 12.62 10.35
CA THR A 297 12.11 12.68 10.76
C THR A 297 12.66 14.09 10.88
N ALA A 298 11.80 15.10 10.89
CA ALA A 298 12.18 16.51 10.87
C ALA A 298 13.12 16.90 12.03
N GLU A 299 12.88 16.40 13.25
CA GLU A 299 13.73 16.68 14.42
C GLU A 299 15.10 16.00 14.37
N GLU A 300 15.28 15.02 13.49
CA GLU A 300 16.53 14.26 13.31
C GLU A 300 17.33 14.74 12.09
N CYS A 301 16.80 15.74 11.37
CA CYS A 301 17.43 16.37 10.21
C CYS A 301 18.36 17.52 10.64
N GLU A 302 19.53 17.64 10.00
CA GLU A 302 20.48 18.73 10.26
C GLU A 302 19.93 20.11 9.85
N ASN A 303 19.30 20.20 8.67
CA ASN A 303 18.72 21.43 8.12
C ASN A 303 17.30 21.19 7.59
N PRO A 304 16.30 20.96 8.47
CA PRO A 304 14.98 20.46 8.06
C PRO A 304 14.26 21.36 7.06
N GLN A 305 14.33 22.68 7.23
CA GLN A 305 13.66 23.65 6.35
C GLN A 305 14.11 23.59 4.88
N ARG A 306 15.33 23.12 4.61
CA ARG A 306 15.90 22.99 3.27
C ARG A 306 15.88 21.55 2.79
N ASP A 307 16.22 20.63 3.67
CA ASP A 307 16.60 19.27 3.29
C ASP A 307 15.38 18.35 3.18
N LEU A 308 14.33 18.54 4.02
CA LEU A 308 13.08 17.80 3.91
C LEU A 308 12.38 18.00 2.56
N PRO A 309 12.13 19.25 2.09
CA PRO A 309 11.53 19.48 0.77
C PRO A 309 12.30 18.79 -0.36
N ARG A 310 13.64 18.93 -0.33
CA ARG A 310 14.49 18.32 -1.37
C ARG A 310 14.48 16.81 -1.33
N GLY A 311 14.50 16.20 -0.14
CA GLY A 311 14.43 14.76 0.04
C GLY A 311 13.13 14.18 -0.52
N MET A 312 11.99 14.79 -0.20
CA MET A 312 10.66 14.38 -0.70
C MET A 312 10.57 14.44 -2.23
N MET A 313 11.00 15.57 -2.82
CA MET A 313 10.93 15.74 -4.27
C MET A 313 11.82 14.75 -5.02
N TRP A 314 13.08 14.56 -4.57
CA TRP A 314 13.97 13.59 -5.19
C TRP A 314 13.45 12.15 -5.08
N ALA A 315 12.87 11.77 -3.94
CA ALA A 315 12.30 10.45 -3.76
C ALA A 315 11.18 10.17 -4.79
N ILE A 316 10.21 11.08 -4.92
CA ILE A 316 9.10 10.92 -5.88
C ILE A 316 9.60 10.86 -7.32
N ILE A 317 10.48 11.79 -7.73
CA ILE A 317 10.98 11.86 -9.11
C ILE A 317 11.72 10.55 -9.48
N ILE A 318 12.63 10.10 -8.62
CA ILE A 318 13.41 8.87 -8.86
C ILE A 318 12.49 7.67 -8.95
N CYS A 319 11.57 7.50 -7.99
CA CYS A 319 10.64 6.37 -7.98
C CYS A 319 9.71 6.37 -9.21
N THR A 320 9.20 7.54 -9.62
CA THR A 320 8.34 7.65 -10.81
C THR A 320 9.05 7.19 -12.07
N ILE A 321 10.29 7.65 -12.28
CA ILE A 321 11.09 7.24 -13.45
C ILE A 321 11.29 5.72 -13.45
N LEU A 322 11.66 5.16 -12.30
CA LEU A 322 11.89 3.71 -12.18
C LEU A 322 10.59 2.91 -12.41
N TYR A 323 9.47 3.36 -11.87
CA TYR A 323 8.17 2.68 -12.03
C TYR A 323 7.70 2.65 -13.48
N ILE A 324 7.81 3.78 -14.19
CA ILE A 324 7.45 3.85 -15.62
C ILE A 324 8.32 2.90 -16.44
N ILE A 325 9.64 2.91 -16.23
CA ILE A 325 10.56 2.05 -16.98
C ILE A 325 10.28 0.57 -16.69
N ILE A 326 10.08 0.19 -15.43
CA ILE A 326 9.81 -1.20 -15.07
C ILE A 326 8.46 -1.66 -15.62
N ALA A 327 7.41 -0.83 -15.54
CA ALA A 327 6.10 -1.17 -16.10
C ALA A 327 6.18 -1.45 -17.61
N LEU A 328 6.95 -0.64 -18.35
CA LEU A 328 7.20 -0.88 -19.77
C LEU A 328 7.97 -2.20 -20.01
N ILE A 329 8.99 -2.47 -19.21
CA ILE A 329 9.77 -3.70 -19.35
C ILE A 329 8.93 -4.93 -19.06
N LEU A 330 8.18 -4.96 -17.94
CA LEU A 330 7.35 -6.11 -17.59
C LEU A 330 6.31 -6.40 -18.67
N THR A 331 5.57 -5.37 -19.10
CA THR A 331 4.55 -5.51 -20.14
C THR A 331 5.13 -5.76 -21.53
N GLY A 332 6.42 -5.47 -21.74
CA GLY A 332 7.13 -5.76 -22.99
C GLY A 332 7.72 -7.17 -23.04
N ILE A 333 8.09 -7.76 -21.89
CA ILE A 333 8.66 -9.13 -21.87
C ILE A 333 7.54 -10.17 -21.92
N VAL A 334 6.47 -9.98 -21.14
CA VAL A 334 5.37 -10.93 -21.02
C VAL A 334 4.05 -10.20 -21.30
N SER A 335 3.09 -10.92 -21.90
CA SER A 335 1.74 -10.37 -22.11
C SER A 335 1.11 -9.94 -20.79
N TYR A 336 0.45 -8.79 -20.81
CA TYR A 336 -0.10 -8.11 -19.62
C TYR A 336 -1.08 -8.97 -18.80
N ASP A 337 -1.86 -9.83 -19.47
CA ASP A 337 -2.84 -10.73 -18.85
C ASP A 337 -2.23 -11.75 -17.89
N LYS A 338 -0.95 -12.10 -18.10
CA LYS A 338 -0.20 -13.02 -17.23
C LYS A 338 0.45 -12.34 -16.02
N LEU A 339 0.40 -11.01 -15.90
CA LEU A 339 1.10 -10.27 -14.85
C LEU A 339 0.34 -10.22 -13.52
N ALA A 340 -0.90 -10.72 -13.43
CA ALA A 340 -1.69 -10.77 -12.20
C ALA A 340 -1.20 -11.89 -11.25
N VAL A 341 0.06 -11.80 -10.85
CA VAL A 341 0.72 -12.74 -9.93
C VAL A 341 1.27 -12.00 -8.70
N GLY A 342 1.53 -12.72 -7.62
CA GLY A 342 2.03 -12.14 -6.37
C GLY A 342 3.45 -11.55 -6.47
N ASP A 343 4.27 -12.07 -7.37
CA ASP A 343 5.67 -11.70 -7.56
C ASP A 343 6.03 -11.38 -9.04
N PRO A 344 5.36 -10.41 -9.68
CA PRO A 344 5.42 -10.17 -11.12
C PRO A 344 6.84 -9.93 -11.66
N LEU A 345 7.74 -9.32 -10.88
CA LEU A 345 9.11 -9.09 -11.31
C LEU A 345 9.91 -10.39 -11.43
N ALA A 346 9.79 -11.29 -10.46
CA ALA A 346 10.48 -12.58 -10.50
C ALA A 346 9.86 -13.49 -11.57
N PHE A 347 8.53 -13.55 -11.63
CA PHE A 347 7.78 -14.32 -12.61
C PHE A 347 8.20 -14.03 -14.06
N VAL A 348 8.32 -12.77 -14.43
CA VAL A 348 8.72 -12.38 -15.80
C VAL A 348 10.09 -12.94 -16.18
N PHE A 349 11.05 -12.99 -15.24
CA PHE A 349 12.38 -13.57 -15.51
C PHE A 349 12.39 -15.10 -15.52
N ASP A 350 11.50 -15.74 -14.77
CA ASP A 350 11.31 -17.19 -14.87
C ASP A 350 10.68 -17.59 -16.21
N GLU A 351 9.70 -16.84 -16.70
CA GLU A 351 9.03 -17.08 -17.99
C GLU A 351 10.02 -17.02 -19.17
N ILE A 352 11.02 -16.14 -19.11
CA ILE A 352 12.10 -16.06 -20.12
C ILE A 352 13.30 -16.97 -19.81
N HIS A 353 13.12 -17.96 -18.96
CA HIS A 353 14.12 -18.97 -18.60
C HIS A 353 15.41 -18.42 -17.98
N LEU A 354 15.29 -17.37 -17.15
CA LEU A 354 16.37 -16.79 -16.36
C LEU A 354 16.18 -16.99 -14.84
N PRO A 355 16.13 -18.24 -14.31
CA PRO A 355 15.78 -18.51 -12.91
C PRO A 355 16.79 -17.92 -11.91
N LYS A 356 18.05 -17.72 -12.33
CA LYS A 356 19.04 -17.04 -11.46
C LYS A 356 18.69 -15.58 -11.24
N MET A 357 18.15 -14.91 -12.26
CA MET A 357 17.68 -13.53 -12.14
C MET A 357 16.44 -13.46 -11.26
N ALA A 358 15.47 -14.34 -11.45
CA ALA A 358 14.29 -14.44 -10.58
C ALA A 358 14.69 -14.62 -9.12
N GLY A 359 15.65 -15.49 -8.81
CA GLY A 359 16.18 -15.67 -7.44
C GLY A 359 16.82 -14.39 -6.86
N ILE A 360 17.62 -13.65 -7.64
CA ILE A 360 18.20 -12.37 -7.21
C ILE A 360 17.09 -11.34 -6.94
N ILE A 361 16.07 -11.30 -7.78
CA ILE A 361 14.92 -10.39 -7.63
C ILE A 361 14.14 -10.73 -6.35
N SER A 362 13.87 -12.00 -6.07
CA SER A 362 13.17 -12.43 -4.86
C SER A 362 13.93 -12.07 -3.58
N ILE A 363 15.24 -12.26 -3.55
CA ILE A 363 16.10 -11.81 -2.43
C ILE A 363 16.03 -10.28 -2.27
N SER A 364 16.08 -9.54 -3.39
CA SER A 364 15.98 -8.08 -3.36
C SER A 364 14.60 -7.61 -2.89
N ALA A 365 13.52 -8.30 -3.25
CA ALA A 365 12.17 -8.00 -2.79
C ALA A 365 12.06 -8.12 -1.27
N VAL A 366 12.59 -9.20 -0.68
CA VAL A 366 12.67 -9.40 0.78
C VAL A 366 13.41 -8.23 1.45
N VAL A 367 14.58 -7.82 0.91
CA VAL A 367 15.35 -6.67 1.43
C VAL A 367 14.59 -5.36 1.23
N ALA A 368 13.94 -5.17 0.08
CA ALA A 368 13.20 -3.96 -0.23
C ALA A 368 12.02 -3.76 0.71
N MET A 369 11.22 -4.79 0.95
CA MET A 369 10.07 -4.74 1.86
C MET A 369 10.51 -4.53 3.31
N ALA A 370 11.61 -5.17 3.75
CA ALA A 370 12.19 -4.92 5.07
C ALA A 370 12.59 -3.44 5.26
N SER A 371 13.05 -2.76 4.19
CA SER A 371 13.36 -1.33 4.24
C SER A 371 12.10 -0.45 4.41
N VAL A 372 10.97 -0.82 3.81
CA VAL A 372 9.68 -0.13 4.00
C VAL A 372 9.18 -0.30 5.42
N LEU A 373 9.19 -1.55 5.92
CA LEU A 373 8.82 -1.87 7.31
C LEU A 373 9.65 -1.02 8.29
N LEU A 374 10.95 -0.87 8.04
CA LEU A 374 11.83 -0.06 8.87
C LEU A 374 11.39 1.41 8.90
N VAL A 375 11.04 1.98 7.74
CA VAL A 375 10.60 3.38 7.63
C VAL A 375 9.30 3.62 8.38
N PHE A 376 8.27 2.81 8.13
CA PHE A 376 6.98 2.95 8.80
C PHE A 376 7.09 2.69 10.30
N GLN A 377 7.86 1.68 10.71
CA GLN A 377 8.12 1.37 12.12
C GLN A 377 8.95 2.46 12.82
N MET A 378 9.72 3.26 12.07
CA MET A 378 10.40 4.45 12.58
C MET A 378 9.47 5.66 12.67
N GLY A 379 8.62 5.88 11.68
CA GLY A 379 7.73 7.04 11.58
C GLY A 379 6.61 7.02 12.62
N GLN A 380 5.93 5.90 12.76
CA GLN A 380 4.74 5.77 13.61
C GLN A 380 4.98 6.15 15.10
N PRO A 381 6.03 5.67 15.79
CA PRO A 381 6.29 6.07 17.19
C PRO A 381 6.53 7.57 17.36
N ARG A 382 6.97 8.28 16.33
CA ARG A 382 7.17 9.72 16.37
C ARG A 382 5.87 10.50 16.33
N ILE A 383 4.87 9.99 15.59
CA ILE A 383 3.51 10.54 15.61
C ILE A 383 2.91 10.38 17.01
N TRP A 384 3.02 9.18 17.61
CA TRP A 384 2.58 8.92 18.99
C TRP A 384 3.27 9.86 19.99
N MET A 385 4.58 10.07 19.83
CA MET A 385 5.36 10.97 20.67
C MET A 385 4.88 12.42 20.55
N SER A 386 4.62 12.90 19.33
CA SER A 386 4.12 14.26 19.09
C SER A 386 2.74 14.48 19.71
N MET A 387 1.81 13.56 19.51
CA MET A 387 0.48 13.62 20.15
C MET A 387 0.55 13.57 21.67
N SER A 388 1.49 12.79 22.23
CA SER A 388 1.70 12.70 23.68
C SER A 388 2.33 13.98 24.25
N ARG A 389 3.26 14.62 23.53
CA ARG A 389 3.83 15.93 23.92
C ARG A 389 2.75 17.02 23.97
N ASP A 390 1.79 16.97 23.07
CA ASP A 390 0.65 17.90 23.02
C ASP A 390 -0.47 17.55 24.01
N GLY A 391 -0.32 16.48 24.80
CA GLY A 391 -1.25 16.09 25.85
C GLY A 391 -2.45 15.26 25.38
N LEU A 392 -2.49 14.85 24.10
CA LEU A 392 -3.56 14.05 23.51
C LEU A 392 -3.40 12.54 23.79
N LEU A 393 -2.22 12.12 24.20
CA LEU A 393 -1.90 10.75 24.62
C LEU A 393 -1.16 10.74 25.96
N PRO A 394 -1.16 9.61 26.67
CA PRO A 394 -0.43 9.49 27.93
C PRO A 394 1.05 9.87 27.80
N LYS A 395 1.60 10.56 28.79
CA LYS A 395 3.00 11.05 28.82
C LYS A 395 4.06 9.95 28.64
N ARG A 396 3.70 8.67 28.80
CA ARG A 396 4.63 7.54 28.58
C ARG A 396 5.10 7.45 27.13
N PHE A 397 4.26 7.84 26.18
CA PHE A 397 4.58 7.80 24.73
C PHE A 397 5.57 8.89 24.31
N SER A 398 5.69 10.00 25.06
CA SER A 398 6.65 11.06 24.75
C SER A 398 8.04 10.84 25.35
N ARG A 399 8.25 9.77 26.15
CA ARG A 399 9.54 9.50 26.80
C ARG A 399 10.56 9.00 25.78
N VAL A 400 11.72 9.66 25.74
CA VAL A 400 12.87 9.27 24.92
C VAL A 400 13.83 8.44 25.77
N HIS A 401 14.34 7.34 25.22
CA HIS A 401 15.28 6.46 25.91
C HIS A 401 16.64 7.17 26.10
N PRO A 402 17.22 7.20 27.33
CA PRO A 402 18.44 7.97 27.60
C PRO A 402 19.64 7.56 26.74
N LYS A 403 19.83 6.25 26.51
CA LYS A 403 20.97 5.71 25.76
C LYS A 403 20.73 5.72 24.25
N TYR A 404 19.56 5.26 23.78
CA TYR A 404 19.28 5.04 22.35
C TYR A 404 18.68 6.28 21.67
N LYS A 405 18.23 7.27 22.43
CA LYS A 405 17.60 8.51 21.94
C LYS A 405 16.40 8.24 21.01
N THR A 406 15.63 7.20 21.32
CA THR A 406 14.41 6.77 20.58
C THR A 406 13.19 6.79 21.51
N PRO A 407 11.96 6.95 20.98
CA PRO A 407 10.71 6.83 21.74
C PRO A 407 10.39 5.36 22.04
N SER A 408 11.21 4.72 22.87
CA SER A 408 11.28 3.27 23.06
C SER A 408 9.95 2.63 23.48
N PHE A 409 9.19 3.27 24.39
CA PHE A 409 7.88 2.76 24.80
C PHE A 409 6.89 2.77 23.63
N ALA A 410 6.83 3.87 22.88
CA ALA A 410 5.97 3.95 21.68
C ALA A 410 6.38 2.91 20.62
N THR A 411 7.70 2.70 20.41
CA THR A 411 8.22 1.70 19.46
C THR A 411 7.76 0.27 19.80
N ILE A 412 7.80 -0.12 21.08
CA ILE A 412 7.35 -1.44 21.52
C ILE A 412 5.84 -1.59 21.32
N VAL A 413 5.05 -0.58 21.71
CA VAL A 413 3.59 -0.61 21.54
C VAL A 413 3.21 -0.69 20.07
N VAL A 414 3.87 0.09 19.20
CA VAL A 414 3.67 0.04 17.75
C VAL A 414 4.00 -1.36 17.21
N GLY A 415 5.14 -1.93 17.62
CA GLY A 415 5.49 -3.30 17.24
C GLY A 415 4.40 -4.31 17.58
N PHE A 416 3.78 -4.21 18.76
CA PHE A 416 2.69 -5.08 19.16
C PHE A 416 1.40 -4.83 18.35
N VAL A 417 1.04 -3.54 18.14
CA VAL A 417 -0.15 -3.14 17.37
C VAL A 417 -0.07 -3.61 15.91
N VAL A 418 1.12 -3.69 15.34
CA VAL A 418 1.35 -4.20 13.98
C VAL A 418 1.44 -5.73 13.96
N ALA A 419 2.18 -6.33 14.90
CA ALA A 419 2.46 -7.77 14.91
C ALA A 419 1.22 -8.63 15.08
N VAL A 420 0.31 -8.25 15.99
CA VAL A 420 -0.89 -9.06 16.27
C VAL A 420 -1.83 -9.11 15.07
N PRO A 421 -2.23 -7.99 14.43
CA PRO A 421 -3.07 -8.07 13.23
C PRO A 421 -2.37 -8.78 12.05
N ALA A 422 -1.07 -8.58 11.85
CA ALA A 422 -0.33 -9.22 10.76
C ALA A 422 -0.37 -10.76 10.80
N LEU A 423 -0.59 -11.36 11.98
CA LEU A 423 -0.76 -12.81 12.11
C LEU A 423 -2.06 -13.34 11.48
N PHE A 424 -3.12 -12.50 11.39
CA PHE A 424 -4.48 -12.97 11.13
C PHE A 424 -5.21 -12.25 10.00
N MET A 425 -4.72 -11.06 9.56
CA MET A 425 -5.38 -10.25 8.53
C MET A 425 -4.86 -10.60 7.14
N ASN A 426 -5.74 -10.52 6.14
CA ASN A 426 -5.37 -10.75 4.76
C ASN A 426 -4.91 -9.47 4.05
N LEU A 427 -4.08 -9.64 3.01
CA LEU A 427 -3.44 -8.56 2.26
C LEU A 427 -4.44 -7.59 1.62
N THR A 428 -5.48 -8.10 0.96
CA THR A 428 -6.44 -7.30 0.18
C THR A 428 -7.19 -6.31 1.07
N MET A 429 -7.77 -6.80 2.17
CA MET A 429 -8.51 -5.98 3.12
C MET A 429 -7.63 -4.87 3.72
N VAL A 430 -6.37 -5.17 3.99
CA VAL A 430 -5.44 -4.23 4.63
C VAL A 430 -5.01 -3.14 3.65
N THR A 431 -4.77 -3.48 2.38
CA THR A 431 -4.34 -2.53 1.33
C THR A 431 -5.39 -1.44 1.06
N ASP A 432 -6.66 -1.82 0.99
CA ASP A 432 -7.75 -0.87 0.78
C ASP A 432 -7.86 0.16 1.92
N LEU A 433 -7.72 -0.31 3.16
CA LEU A 433 -7.76 0.57 4.34
C LEU A 433 -6.59 1.57 4.38
N CYS A 434 -5.41 1.19 3.87
CA CYS A 434 -4.24 2.07 3.83
C CYS A 434 -4.47 3.31 2.95
N SER A 435 -5.02 3.11 1.75
CA SER A 435 -5.23 4.18 0.78
C SER A 435 -6.19 5.27 1.27
N ILE A 436 -7.22 4.90 2.02
CA ILE A 436 -8.21 5.85 2.56
C ILE A 436 -7.56 6.82 3.56
N GLY A 437 -6.75 6.32 4.48
CA GLY A 437 -6.06 7.13 5.49
C GLY A 437 -5.11 8.16 4.87
N THR A 438 -4.30 7.70 3.92
CA THR A 438 -3.32 8.54 3.22
C THR A 438 -3.97 9.66 2.41
N LEU A 439 -5.01 9.35 1.63
CA LEU A 439 -5.75 10.36 0.86
C LEU A 439 -6.37 11.42 1.77
N PHE A 440 -6.93 11.01 2.91
CA PHE A 440 -7.48 11.94 3.89
C PHE A 440 -6.40 12.87 4.45
N ALA A 441 -5.22 12.35 4.78
CA ALA A 441 -4.09 13.15 5.22
C ALA A 441 -3.65 14.17 4.15
N PHE A 442 -3.56 13.75 2.87
CA PHE A 442 -3.19 14.63 1.76
C PHE A 442 -4.18 15.79 1.57
N VAL A 443 -5.48 15.50 1.63
CA VAL A 443 -6.53 16.54 1.54
C VAL A 443 -6.36 17.59 2.64
N LEU A 444 -6.13 17.15 3.89
CA LEU A 444 -5.96 18.07 5.03
C LEU A 444 -4.66 18.86 4.94
N VAL A 445 -3.55 18.26 4.52
CA VAL A 445 -2.29 18.97 4.36
C VAL A 445 -2.37 20.00 3.25
N CYS A 446 -2.90 19.65 2.07
CA CYS A 446 -3.10 20.59 0.97
C CYS A 446 -4.05 21.74 1.37
N GLY A 447 -5.18 21.40 2.01
CA GLY A 447 -6.13 22.40 2.53
C GLY A 447 -5.51 23.30 3.60
N GLY A 448 -4.66 22.75 4.46
CA GLY A 448 -3.93 23.50 5.48
C GLY A 448 -3.00 24.55 4.90
N VAL A 449 -2.26 24.23 3.82
CA VAL A 449 -1.41 25.21 3.10
C VAL A 449 -2.26 26.36 2.58
N LEU A 450 -3.40 26.06 1.96
CA LEU A 450 -4.31 27.10 1.44
C LEU A 450 -4.84 28.03 2.55
N VAL A 451 -5.19 27.46 3.72
CA VAL A 451 -5.65 28.24 4.89
C VAL A 451 -4.55 29.15 5.43
N LEU A 452 -3.29 28.68 5.45
CA LEU A 452 -2.17 29.44 5.99
C LEU A 452 -1.58 30.44 5.00
N GLN A 453 -1.70 30.22 3.70
CA GLN A 453 -1.19 31.16 2.68
C GLN A 453 -1.77 32.57 2.81
N ASN A 454 -3.01 32.69 3.28
CA ASN A 454 -3.70 33.97 3.44
C ASN A 454 -3.37 34.68 4.77
N LYS A 455 -2.56 34.08 5.66
CA LYS A 455 -2.19 34.67 6.95
C LYS A 455 -0.84 35.35 6.85
N THR A 456 -0.80 36.65 7.14
CA THR A 456 0.41 37.48 7.10
C THR A 456 1.27 37.42 8.37
N ASP A 457 0.68 36.98 9.46
CA ASP A 457 1.28 36.91 10.80
C ASP A 457 2.10 35.63 11.06
N ILE A 458 2.06 34.67 10.12
CA ILE A 458 2.76 33.39 10.23
C ILE A 458 4.07 33.45 9.45
N PRO A 459 5.24 33.17 10.09
CA PRO A 459 6.52 33.12 9.40
C PRO A 459 6.51 31.98 8.36
N ARG A 460 6.72 32.32 7.09
CA ARG A 460 6.83 31.35 6.02
C ARG A 460 8.21 30.71 5.98
N GLY A 461 8.25 29.41 5.68
CA GLY A 461 9.48 28.67 5.46
C GLY A 461 10.25 29.14 4.21
N LYS A 462 11.47 28.61 4.03
CA LYS A 462 12.32 28.88 2.86
C LYS A 462 11.76 28.27 1.57
N PHE A 463 10.99 27.20 1.67
CA PHE A 463 10.32 26.56 0.55
C PHE A 463 8.88 27.06 0.48
N LYS A 464 8.45 27.42 -0.73
CA LYS A 464 7.08 27.89 -1.02
C LYS A 464 6.55 27.11 -2.19
N THR A 465 5.32 26.63 -2.06
CA THR A 465 4.59 25.97 -3.15
C THR A 465 4.32 26.99 -4.27
N PRO A 466 4.49 26.64 -5.55
CA PRO A 466 4.07 27.49 -6.65
C PRO A 466 2.57 27.84 -6.49
N PHE A 467 2.24 29.12 -6.43
CA PHE A 467 0.85 29.55 -6.29
C PHE A 467 0.15 29.52 -7.64
N ILE A 468 -0.85 28.66 -7.74
CA ILE A 468 -1.80 28.66 -8.86
C ILE A 468 -3.13 29.15 -8.31
N ASN A 469 -3.71 30.19 -8.92
CA ASN A 469 -4.97 30.73 -8.45
C ASN A 469 -6.12 29.73 -8.70
N GLY A 470 -6.46 28.97 -7.66
CA GLY A 470 -7.53 27.98 -7.70
C GLY A 470 -8.89 28.55 -8.05
N GLY A 471 -9.14 29.83 -7.74
CA GLY A 471 -10.37 30.50 -8.11
C GLY A 471 -10.57 30.64 -9.62
N ILE A 472 -9.52 30.56 -10.43
CA ILE A 472 -9.57 30.56 -11.89
C ILE A 472 -9.45 29.15 -12.45
N VAL A 473 -8.46 28.39 -11.97
CA VAL A 473 -8.14 27.08 -12.54
C VAL A 473 -9.20 26.03 -12.21
N MET A 474 -9.72 26.00 -10.96
CA MET A 474 -10.71 25.00 -10.55
C MET A 474 -12.04 25.10 -11.33
N PRO A 475 -12.65 26.29 -11.54
CA PRO A 475 -13.84 26.40 -12.38
C PRO A 475 -13.59 25.92 -13.82
N ILE A 476 -12.43 26.22 -14.39
CA ILE A 476 -12.06 25.79 -15.76
C ILE A 476 -11.92 24.26 -15.81
N LEU A 477 -11.21 23.65 -14.85
CA LEU A 477 -11.08 22.20 -14.76
C LEU A 477 -12.43 21.52 -14.54
N LEU A 478 -13.26 22.07 -13.64
CA LEU A 478 -14.58 21.54 -13.34
C LEU A 478 -15.51 21.64 -14.54
N ALA A 479 -15.51 22.77 -15.23
CA ALA A 479 -16.25 22.94 -16.48
C ALA A 479 -15.75 21.97 -17.56
N GLY A 480 -14.43 21.84 -17.73
CA GLY A 480 -13.84 20.89 -18.67
C GLY A 480 -14.21 19.45 -18.37
N THR A 481 -14.14 19.04 -17.09
CA THR A 481 -14.55 17.70 -16.65
C THR A 481 -16.04 17.47 -16.88
N LEU A 482 -16.90 18.42 -16.55
CA LEU A 482 -18.34 18.33 -16.81
C LEU A 482 -18.63 18.23 -18.31
N VAL A 483 -17.98 19.05 -19.13
CA VAL A 483 -18.13 18.96 -20.59
C VAL A 483 -17.72 17.56 -21.07
N LEU A 484 -16.59 17.05 -20.62
CA LEU A 484 -16.09 15.72 -21.01
C LEU A 484 -17.05 14.61 -20.56
N LEU A 485 -17.55 14.65 -19.34
CA LEU A 485 -18.52 13.70 -18.81
C LEU A 485 -19.84 13.71 -19.60
N PHE A 486 -20.37 14.89 -19.92
CA PHE A 486 -21.66 15.01 -20.61
C PHE A 486 -21.57 14.97 -22.15
N THR A 487 -20.38 15.00 -22.74
CA THR A 487 -20.19 14.84 -24.19
C THR A 487 -19.64 13.47 -24.54
N THR A 488 -18.47 13.13 -24.03
CA THR A 488 -17.74 11.90 -24.40
C THR A 488 -18.25 10.67 -23.63
N TYR A 489 -18.52 10.84 -22.32
CA TYR A 489 -18.97 9.76 -21.42
C TYR A 489 -20.43 9.92 -21.02
N ARG A 490 -21.26 10.44 -21.94
CA ARG A 490 -22.66 10.80 -21.64
C ARG A 490 -23.47 9.59 -21.17
N THR A 491 -23.33 8.46 -21.83
CA THR A 491 -24.11 7.25 -21.55
C THR A 491 -23.80 6.72 -20.16
N GLU A 492 -22.52 6.55 -19.82
CA GLU A 492 -22.06 6.09 -18.53
C GLU A 492 -22.38 7.09 -17.41
N THR A 493 -22.21 8.39 -17.69
CA THR A 493 -22.54 9.45 -16.73
C THR A 493 -24.03 9.50 -16.45
N MET A 494 -24.88 9.36 -17.46
CA MET A 494 -26.33 9.33 -17.27
C MET A 494 -26.78 8.06 -16.55
N ALA A 495 -26.21 6.90 -16.87
CA ALA A 495 -26.47 5.65 -16.16
C ALA A 495 -26.10 5.76 -14.67
N PHE A 496 -24.95 6.37 -14.36
CA PHE A 496 -24.53 6.63 -12.98
C PHE A 496 -25.47 7.61 -12.25
N VAL A 497 -25.80 8.76 -12.87
CA VAL A 497 -26.69 9.79 -12.28
C VAL A 497 -28.12 9.27 -12.09
N GLN A 498 -28.63 8.47 -13.03
CA GLN A 498 -29.97 7.88 -12.98
C GLN A 498 -30.00 6.62 -12.12
N ASN A 499 -28.83 6.19 -11.62
CA ASN A 499 -28.69 4.95 -10.86
C ASN A 499 -29.29 3.74 -11.61
N GLU A 500 -29.01 3.70 -12.94
CA GLU A 500 -29.47 2.60 -13.76
C GLU A 500 -28.78 1.30 -13.33
N PRO A 501 -29.55 0.22 -13.17
CA PRO A 501 -28.99 -1.06 -12.77
C PRO A 501 -28.05 -1.58 -13.87
N THR A 502 -26.81 -1.90 -13.52
CA THR A 502 -25.86 -2.55 -14.40
C THR A 502 -26.23 -4.03 -14.58
N LEU A 503 -26.23 -4.50 -15.83
CA LEU A 503 -26.35 -5.93 -16.12
C LEU A 503 -25.04 -6.61 -15.69
N LYS A 504 -25.11 -7.47 -14.67
CA LYS A 504 -23.99 -8.32 -14.27
C LYS A 504 -23.95 -9.57 -15.14
N THR A 505 -22.76 -10.05 -15.46
CA THR A 505 -22.60 -11.33 -16.14
C THR A 505 -23.10 -12.47 -15.26
N SER A 506 -23.47 -13.61 -15.88
CA SER A 506 -23.93 -14.80 -15.14
C SER A 506 -22.89 -15.28 -14.10
N GLU A 507 -21.61 -15.13 -14.41
CA GLU A 507 -20.50 -15.48 -13.49
C GLU A 507 -20.42 -14.54 -12.29
N GLU A 508 -20.53 -13.23 -12.48
CA GLU A 508 -20.56 -12.24 -11.40
C GLU A 508 -21.78 -12.40 -10.48
N MET A 509 -22.93 -12.83 -11.03
CA MET A 509 -24.12 -13.12 -10.24
C MET A 509 -23.98 -14.39 -9.40
N MET A 510 -23.34 -15.44 -9.95
CA MET A 510 -23.10 -16.68 -9.21
C MET A 510 -22.19 -16.47 -7.99
N LEU A 511 -21.18 -15.58 -8.09
CA LEU A 511 -20.28 -15.24 -6.99
C LEU A 511 -20.97 -14.49 -5.82
N GLN A 512 -22.11 -13.85 -6.08
CA GLN A 512 -22.84 -13.08 -5.06
C GLN A 512 -24.00 -13.87 -4.40
N LEU A 513 -24.34 -15.05 -4.92
CA LEU A 513 -25.42 -15.87 -4.39
C LEU A 513 -24.91 -16.80 -3.29
N ASN A 514 -25.68 -16.92 -2.19
CA ASN A 514 -25.39 -17.90 -1.16
C ASN A 514 -25.78 -19.32 -1.61
N GLU A 515 -25.24 -20.34 -0.92
CA GLU A 515 -25.45 -21.76 -1.26
C GLU A 515 -26.94 -22.14 -1.37
N SER A 516 -27.82 -21.58 -0.55
CA SER A 516 -29.25 -21.86 -0.59
C SER A 516 -29.91 -21.27 -1.83
N GLN A 517 -29.50 -20.08 -2.25
CA GLN A 517 -29.97 -19.42 -3.47
C GLN A 517 -29.49 -20.15 -4.73
N ILE A 518 -28.22 -20.58 -4.74
CA ILE A 518 -27.65 -21.39 -5.83
C ILE A 518 -28.41 -22.73 -5.96
N LYS A 519 -28.69 -23.38 -4.82
CA LYS A 519 -29.46 -24.65 -4.83
C LYS A 519 -30.88 -24.45 -5.38
N THR A 520 -31.56 -23.40 -4.95
CA THR A 520 -32.91 -23.06 -5.43
C THR A 520 -32.90 -22.76 -6.92
N LEU A 521 -31.92 -21.99 -7.41
CA LEU A 521 -31.77 -21.69 -8.83
C LEU A 521 -31.46 -22.95 -9.67
N LYS A 522 -30.61 -23.86 -9.15
CA LYS A 522 -30.33 -25.15 -9.78
C LYS A 522 -31.58 -26.04 -9.83
N GLU A 523 -32.42 -26.03 -8.81
CA GLU A 523 -33.71 -26.75 -8.82
C GLU A 523 -34.69 -26.17 -9.85
N PHE A 524 -34.76 -24.83 -9.96
CA PHE A 524 -35.54 -24.17 -11.01
C PHE A 524 -35.04 -24.48 -12.43
N ALA A 525 -33.73 -24.57 -12.62
CA ALA A 525 -33.12 -24.85 -13.91
C ALA A 525 -33.31 -26.32 -14.39
N LYS A 526 -33.63 -27.23 -13.47
CA LYS A 526 -33.96 -28.64 -13.80
C LYS A 526 -35.33 -28.79 -14.45
N LEU A 527 -36.16 -27.77 -14.43
CA LEU A 527 -37.46 -27.74 -15.07
C LEU A 527 -37.37 -27.01 -16.41
N ASP A 528 -38.01 -27.53 -17.43
CA ASP A 528 -38.18 -26.83 -18.71
C ASP A 528 -39.22 -25.70 -18.61
N LYS A 529 -39.49 -25.01 -19.73
CA LYS A 529 -40.48 -23.92 -19.77
C LYS A 529 -41.91 -24.35 -19.44
N GLU A 530 -42.21 -25.64 -19.53
CA GLU A 530 -43.53 -26.24 -19.23
C GLU A 530 -43.57 -26.94 -17.87
N GLY A 531 -42.45 -26.93 -17.13
CA GLY A 531 -42.34 -27.53 -15.80
C GLY A 531 -41.93 -29.01 -15.79
N GLU A 532 -41.53 -29.56 -16.92
CA GLU A 532 -41.02 -30.93 -17.01
C GLU A 532 -39.53 -31.02 -16.59
N ALA A 533 -39.15 -32.15 -15.98
CA ALA A 533 -37.80 -32.41 -15.53
C ALA A 533 -36.82 -32.62 -16.70
N LEU A 534 -35.80 -31.76 -16.84
CA LEU A 534 -34.77 -31.91 -17.85
C LEU A 534 -33.78 -33.03 -17.48
N LYS A 535 -33.35 -33.80 -18.49
CA LYS A 535 -32.29 -34.80 -18.33
C LYS A 535 -30.97 -34.10 -17.93
N ASN A 536 -30.24 -34.69 -16.99
CA ASN A 536 -29.13 -34.11 -16.25
C ASN A 536 -28.08 -33.33 -17.08
N ASP A 537 -27.76 -33.76 -18.30
CA ASP A 537 -26.70 -33.18 -19.14
C ASP A 537 -27.04 -31.81 -19.75
N LYS A 538 -28.32 -31.41 -19.73
CA LYS A 538 -28.78 -30.11 -20.26
C LYS A 538 -29.18 -29.11 -19.17
N ALA A 539 -29.31 -29.55 -17.92
CA ALA A 539 -29.82 -28.71 -16.84
C ALA A 539 -28.87 -27.53 -16.54
N GLU A 540 -27.57 -27.73 -16.66
CA GLU A 540 -26.55 -26.71 -16.39
C GLU A 540 -26.51 -25.64 -17.50
N THR A 541 -26.58 -26.07 -18.77
CA THR A 541 -26.66 -25.15 -19.92
C THR A 541 -27.96 -24.33 -19.90
N VAL A 542 -29.07 -24.93 -19.51
CA VAL A 542 -30.37 -24.24 -19.36
C VAL A 542 -30.34 -23.28 -18.16
N PHE A 543 -29.65 -23.64 -17.08
CA PHE A 543 -29.46 -22.80 -15.91
C PHE A 543 -28.68 -21.51 -16.26
N LEU A 544 -27.55 -21.64 -16.94
CA LEU A 544 -26.74 -20.52 -17.40
C LEU A 544 -27.49 -19.64 -18.42
N ASN A 545 -28.21 -20.23 -19.34
CA ASN A 545 -29.03 -19.50 -20.31
C ASN A 545 -30.21 -18.77 -19.66
N LYS A 546 -30.88 -19.36 -18.67
CA LYS A 546 -31.96 -18.69 -17.92
C LYS A 546 -31.46 -17.52 -17.07
N ILE A 547 -30.24 -17.60 -16.54
CA ILE A 547 -29.60 -16.46 -15.85
C ILE A 547 -29.23 -15.36 -16.86
N ALA A 548 -28.69 -15.74 -18.03
CA ALA A 548 -28.36 -14.80 -19.10
C ALA A 548 -29.59 -14.14 -19.75
N GLU A 549 -30.71 -14.86 -19.85
CA GLU A 549 -31.99 -14.37 -20.38
C GLU A 549 -32.86 -13.63 -19.37
N SER A 550 -32.60 -13.82 -18.06
CA SER A 550 -33.30 -13.06 -17.01
C SER A 550 -32.77 -11.65 -16.98
N ASP A 551 -33.62 -10.67 -17.30
CA ASP A 551 -33.37 -9.22 -17.07
C ASP A 551 -33.27 -8.90 -15.57
N TYR A 552 -32.38 -9.58 -14.85
CA TYR A 552 -32.10 -9.31 -13.44
C TYR A 552 -31.22 -8.08 -13.34
N LYS A 553 -31.88 -6.93 -13.28
CA LYS A 553 -31.27 -5.67 -12.92
C LYS A 553 -31.01 -5.66 -11.41
N VAL A 554 -29.81 -5.98 -10.98
CA VAL A 554 -29.41 -5.84 -9.57
C VAL A 554 -29.03 -4.38 -9.34
N LYS A 555 -29.78 -3.68 -8.50
CA LYS A 555 -29.38 -2.38 -7.98
C LYS A 555 -28.22 -2.61 -7.01
N ASP A 556 -27.02 -2.17 -7.36
CA ASP A 556 -25.97 -1.97 -6.38
C ASP A 556 -26.42 -0.88 -5.40
N LYS A 557 -26.48 -1.22 -4.13
CA LYS A 557 -26.70 -0.28 -3.03
C LYS A 557 -25.39 0.36 -2.60
#